data_3075e2df71b173cadcf096783063e909
#
_entry.id   3075e2df71b173cadcf096783063e909
#
_cell.length_a   1.000
_cell.length_b   1.000
_cell.length_c   1.000
_cell.angle_alpha   90.00
_cell.angle_beta   90.00
_cell.angle_gamma   90.00
#
_symmetry.space_group_name_H-M   'P 1'
#
loop_
_entity.id
_entity.type
_entity.pdbx_description
1 polymer ?
#
loop_
_entity_poly.entity_id
_entity_poly.type
_entity_poly.pdbx_seq_one_letter_code
_entity_poly.pdbx_strand_id
1 'polypeptide(L)'
;MLDSKLADMFMVVAEELHFGRAAQRLFMTQPPLSQAIRRLEEQVGATLFMRTTRSVRLTAAGEELQRRLRLIGAELEQTVQAVQQVHRGETGLLRIALTPSSAYAGVSRHLYCFRQAYPQVDMQVHEMNSSDMPAALYERRVDVALIRPSFAVPDLNPRLVESEPMRFVLRRDDPRAALHAQGLTLAQAFSYELVSYSRQKSRYFHLLLQRMLQRSGCLPRFVQESLVPTVLTLVEAGIAPALVPASLARLRTDTLVYLP
;
A
#
# COMPACT_ATOMS: atom_id res chain seq x y z
N MET A 1 -11.91 -38.91 13.59
CA MET A 1 -11.42 -37.53 13.82
C MET A 1 -11.37 -37.33 15.33
N LEU A 2 -10.31 -36.75 15.90
CA LEU A 2 -10.19 -36.50 17.33
C LEU A 2 -11.26 -35.49 17.79
N ASP A 3 -12.02 -35.81 18.82
CA ASP A 3 -13.02 -34.89 19.38
C ASP A 3 -12.30 -33.79 20.20
N SER A 4 -12.49 -32.54 19.83
CA SER A 4 -11.85 -31.39 20.47
C SER A 4 -12.21 -31.27 21.96
N LYS A 5 -13.46 -31.57 22.33
CA LYS A 5 -13.89 -31.52 23.74
C LYS A 5 -13.18 -32.57 24.58
N LEU A 6 -12.96 -33.75 24.04
CA LEU A 6 -12.19 -34.80 24.71
C LEU A 6 -10.72 -34.41 24.84
N ALA A 7 -10.15 -33.79 23.82
CA ALA A 7 -8.79 -33.26 23.83
C ALA A 7 -8.61 -32.17 24.91
N ASP A 8 -9.56 -31.22 25.01
CA ASP A 8 -9.52 -30.17 26.05
C ASP A 8 -9.60 -30.78 27.48
N MET A 9 -10.50 -31.74 27.68
CA MET A 9 -10.59 -32.46 28.95
C MET A 9 -9.29 -33.23 29.30
N PHE A 10 -8.68 -33.85 28.29
CA PHE A 10 -7.38 -34.50 28.46
C PHE A 10 -6.29 -33.53 28.87
N MET A 11 -6.20 -32.38 28.23
CA MET A 11 -5.21 -31.35 28.56
C MET A 11 -5.33 -30.90 30.01
N VAL A 12 -6.55 -30.67 30.51
CA VAL A 12 -6.76 -30.29 31.91
C VAL A 12 -6.35 -31.42 32.87
N VAL A 13 -6.65 -32.69 32.56
CA VAL A 13 -6.21 -33.81 33.40
C VAL A 13 -4.69 -33.96 33.36
N ALA A 14 -4.06 -33.73 32.19
CA ALA A 14 -2.62 -33.83 32.03
C ALA A 14 -1.85 -32.71 32.76
N GLU A 15 -2.47 -31.55 32.95
CA GLU A 15 -1.92 -30.48 33.77
C GLU A 15 -2.08 -30.73 35.25
N GLU A 16 -3.26 -31.16 35.69
CA GLU A 16 -3.59 -31.35 37.11
C GLU A 16 -3.00 -32.64 37.67
N LEU A 17 -2.75 -33.64 36.84
CA LEU A 17 -2.36 -35.01 37.22
C LEU A 17 -3.24 -35.59 38.36
N HIS A 18 -4.51 -35.13 38.41
CA HIS A 18 -5.48 -35.49 39.41
C HIS A 18 -6.92 -35.30 38.91
N PHE A 19 -7.64 -36.38 38.69
CA PHE A 19 -8.99 -36.36 38.12
C PHE A 19 -10.00 -35.50 38.91
N GLY A 20 -9.92 -35.49 40.23
CA GLY A 20 -10.82 -34.69 41.09
C GLY A 20 -10.60 -33.18 40.87
N ARG A 21 -9.34 -32.72 40.89
CA ARG A 21 -9.01 -31.31 40.64
C ARG A 21 -9.35 -30.91 39.21
N ALA A 22 -9.04 -31.76 38.26
CA ALA A 22 -9.40 -31.52 36.85
C ALA A 22 -10.91 -31.41 36.64
N ALA A 23 -11.70 -32.28 37.29
CA ALA A 23 -13.16 -32.19 37.23
C ALA A 23 -13.69 -30.92 37.84
N GLN A 24 -13.17 -30.48 39.01
CA GLN A 24 -13.52 -29.16 39.61
C GLN A 24 -13.20 -28.00 38.68
N ARG A 25 -12.03 -28.01 38.05
CA ARG A 25 -11.60 -26.98 37.06
C ARG A 25 -12.50 -26.94 35.83
N LEU A 26 -13.05 -28.08 35.44
CA LEU A 26 -13.98 -28.22 34.30
C LEU A 26 -15.46 -28.05 34.72
N PHE A 27 -15.74 -27.69 35.99
CA PHE A 27 -17.09 -27.54 36.51
C PHE A 27 -17.96 -28.77 36.32
N MET A 28 -17.37 -29.96 36.52
CA MET A 28 -18.05 -31.22 36.37
C MET A 28 -17.68 -32.20 37.49
N THR A 29 -18.37 -33.36 37.57
CA THR A 29 -18.04 -34.42 38.51
C THR A 29 -16.96 -35.37 37.88
N GLN A 30 -16.24 -36.07 38.75
CA GLN A 30 -15.16 -36.95 38.29
C GLN A 30 -15.61 -38.15 37.42
N PRO A 31 -16.77 -38.83 37.60
CA PRO A 31 -17.19 -39.93 36.79
C PRO A 31 -17.31 -39.64 35.30
N PRO A 32 -18.01 -38.58 34.84
CA PRO A 32 -18.09 -38.25 33.43
C PRO A 32 -16.75 -37.84 32.81
N LEU A 33 -15.85 -37.19 33.57
CA LEU A 33 -14.49 -36.90 33.10
C LEU A 33 -13.70 -38.18 32.86
N SER A 34 -13.78 -39.12 33.79
CA SER A 34 -13.12 -40.43 33.64
C SER A 34 -13.63 -41.21 32.43
N GLN A 35 -14.93 -41.14 32.12
CA GLN A 35 -15.52 -41.73 30.91
C GLN A 35 -15.04 -41.01 29.63
N ALA A 36 -14.97 -39.70 29.66
CA ALA A 36 -14.47 -38.89 28.54
C ALA A 36 -13.01 -39.27 28.19
N ILE A 37 -12.17 -39.39 29.19
CA ILE A 37 -10.77 -39.80 28.96
C ILE A 37 -10.70 -41.24 28.41
N ARG A 38 -11.51 -42.20 28.91
CA ARG A 38 -11.55 -43.56 28.35
C ARG A 38 -11.97 -43.55 26.87
N ARG A 39 -12.99 -42.77 26.50
CA ARG A 39 -13.41 -42.61 25.10
C ARG A 39 -12.27 -42.03 24.24
N LEU A 40 -11.50 -41.09 24.76
CA LEU A 40 -10.34 -40.56 24.07
C LEU A 40 -9.27 -41.62 23.87
N GLU A 41 -8.95 -42.41 24.94
CA GLU A 41 -8.02 -43.52 24.88
C GLU A 41 -8.45 -44.57 23.82
N GLU A 42 -9.75 -44.88 23.75
CA GLU A 42 -10.34 -45.73 22.71
C GLU A 42 -10.17 -45.13 21.30
N GLN A 43 -10.44 -43.81 21.12
CA GLN A 43 -10.29 -43.14 19.85
C GLN A 43 -8.84 -43.13 19.34
N VAL A 44 -7.87 -42.90 20.22
CA VAL A 44 -6.45 -42.89 19.85
C VAL A 44 -5.80 -44.27 19.86
N GLY A 45 -6.48 -45.29 20.39
CA GLY A 45 -6.01 -46.67 20.45
C GLY A 45 -4.85 -46.87 21.43
N ALA A 46 -4.71 -45.99 22.44
CA ALA A 46 -3.62 -46.04 23.40
C ALA A 46 -4.06 -45.53 24.79
N THR A 47 -3.52 -46.15 25.83
CA THR A 47 -3.68 -45.67 27.22
C THR A 47 -2.83 -44.41 27.39
N LEU A 48 -3.46 -43.32 27.86
CA LEU A 48 -2.82 -42.02 27.99
C LEU A 48 -2.38 -41.71 29.42
N PHE A 49 -3.04 -42.32 30.41
CA PHE A 49 -2.70 -42.17 31.82
C PHE A 49 -2.42 -43.50 32.52
N MET A 50 -1.33 -43.55 33.26
CA MET A 50 -1.11 -44.56 34.27
C MET A 50 -1.81 -44.14 35.56
N ARG A 51 -2.76 -44.95 36.05
CA ARG A 51 -3.56 -44.68 37.23
C ARG A 51 -3.25 -45.68 38.32
N THR A 52 -2.85 -45.20 39.47
CA THR A 52 -2.76 -46.01 40.70
C THR A 52 -3.70 -45.39 41.75
N THR A 53 -3.91 -46.06 42.85
CA THR A 53 -4.70 -45.54 43.98
C THR A 53 -4.10 -44.25 44.60
N ARG A 54 -2.83 -43.96 44.28
CA ARG A 54 -2.10 -42.82 44.90
C ARG A 54 -1.57 -41.80 43.92
N SER A 55 -1.56 -42.09 42.61
CA SER A 55 -0.99 -41.16 41.62
C SER A 55 -1.59 -41.35 40.24
N VAL A 56 -1.63 -40.26 39.49
CA VAL A 56 -1.94 -40.21 38.06
C VAL A 56 -0.71 -39.64 37.35
N ARG A 57 -0.24 -40.33 36.30
CA ARG A 57 0.90 -39.92 35.47
C ARG A 57 0.55 -40.12 33.99
N LEU A 58 1.15 -39.33 33.11
CA LEU A 58 1.06 -39.57 31.68
C LEU A 58 1.84 -40.84 31.30
N THR A 59 1.36 -41.58 30.32
CA THR A 59 2.15 -42.53 29.54
C THR A 59 2.99 -41.81 28.50
N ALA A 60 3.94 -42.50 27.87
CA ALA A 60 4.67 -41.95 26.73
C ALA A 60 3.72 -41.49 25.60
N ALA A 61 2.62 -42.25 25.36
CA ALA A 61 1.56 -41.86 24.42
C ALA A 61 0.80 -40.59 24.90
N GLY A 62 0.54 -40.47 26.21
CA GLY A 62 -0.07 -39.31 26.80
C GLY A 62 0.81 -38.07 26.70
N GLU A 63 2.12 -38.20 26.93
CA GLU A 63 3.08 -37.08 26.76
C GLU A 63 3.13 -36.62 25.30
N GLU A 64 3.17 -37.53 24.34
CA GLU A 64 3.17 -37.20 22.91
C GLU A 64 1.86 -36.53 22.50
N LEU A 65 0.70 -37.01 22.97
CA LEU A 65 -0.57 -36.39 22.71
C LEU A 65 -0.62 -34.97 23.29
N GLN A 66 -0.18 -34.75 24.54
CA GLN A 66 -0.11 -33.43 25.16
C GLN A 66 0.78 -32.49 24.35
N ARG A 67 1.95 -32.95 23.92
CA ARG A 67 2.87 -32.16 23.10
C ARG A 67 2.20 -31.73 21.76
N ARG A 68 1.54 -32.67 21.08
CA ARG A 68 0.85 -32.38 19.80
C ARG A 68 -0.31 -31.41 19.97
N LEU A 69 -1.13 -31.60 21.01
CA LEU A 69 -2.26 -30.73 21.28
C LEU A 69 -1.82 -29.30 21.60
N ARG A 70 -0.69 -29.12 22.32
CA ARG A 70 -0.11 -27.77 22.52
C ARG A 70 0.30 -27.10 21.21
N LEU A 71 0.91 -27.83 20.29
CA LEU A 71 1.28 -27.29 18.98
C LEU A 71 0.06 -26.89 18.15
N ILE A 72 -0.98 -27.74 18.15
CA ILE A 72 -2.24 -27.45 17.46
C ILE A 72 -2.92 -26.21 18.06
N GLY A 73 -2.94 -26.09 19.38
CA GLY A 73 -3.48 -24.91 20.05
C GLY A 73 -2.77 -23.62 19.64
N ALA A 74 -1.43 -23.64 19.64
CA ALA A 74 -0.64 -22.50 19.18
C ALA A 74 -0.90 -22.14 17.71
N GLU A 75 -1.07 -23.13 16.84
CA GLU A 75 -1.38 -22.93 15.43
C GLU A 75 -2.78 -22.33 15.23
N LEU A 76 -3.77 -22.74 16.02
CA LEU A 76 -5.10 -22.15 16.00
C LEU A 76 -5.08 -20.67 16.42
N GLU A 77 -4.32 -20.34 17.47
CA GLU A 77 -4.15 -18.93 17.88
C GLU A 77 -3.49 -18.10 16.78
N GLN A 78 -2.43 -18.60 16.15
CA GLN A 78 -1.78 -17.93 15.01
C GLN A 78 -2.74 -17.74 13.83
N THR A 79 -3.58 -18.75 13.56
CA THR A 79 -4.60 -18.66 12.50
C THR A 79 -5.58 -17.53 12.76
N VAL A 80 -6.07 -17.39 13.99
CA VAL A 80 -6.97 -16.31 14.39
C VAL A 80 -6.28 -14.95 14.23
N GLN A 81 -5.03 -14.83 14.66
CA GLN A 81 -4.23 -13.60 14.50
C GLN A 81 -4.04 -13.25 13.03
N ALA A 82 -3.69 -14.22 12.18
CA ALA A 82 -3.51 -13.99 10.75
C ALA A 82 -4.80 -13.47 10.09
N VAL A 83 -5.95 -14.06 10.41
CA VAL A 83 -7.26 -13.59 9.92
C VAL A 83 -7.54 -12.16 10.38
N GLN A 84 -7.24 -11.83 11.64
CA GLN A 84 -7.41 -10.48 12.18
C GLN A 84 -6.48 -9.47 11.50
N GLN A 85 -5.24 -9.83 11.19
CA GLN A 85 -4.29 -8.98 10.46
C GLN A 85 -4.80 -8.66 9.06
N VAL A 86 -5.32 -9.65 8.33
CA VAL A 86 -5.95 -9.45 7.02
C VAL A 86 -7.17 -8.51 7.15
N HIS A 87 -8.03 -8.75 8.15
CA HIS A 87 -9.21 -7.91 8.37
C HIS A 87 -8.86 -6.44 8.67
N ARG A 88 -7.77 -6.20 9.39
CA ARG A 88 -7.25 -4.85 9.70
C ARG A 88 -6.43 -4.23 8.56
N GLY A 89 -6.21 -4.96 7.46
CA GLY A 89 -5.39 -4.51 6.34
C GLY A 89 -3.90 -4.39 6.68
N GLU A 90 -3.42 -5.12 7.68
CA GLU A 90 -2.02 -5.12 8.11
C GLU A 90 -1.15 -6.02 7.22
N THR A 91 -1.76 -6.90 6.44
CA THR A 91 -1.13 -7.82 5.48
C THR A 91 -1.92 -7.85 4.19
N GLY A 92 -1.28 -8.24 3.09
CA GLY A 92 -1.93 -8.41 1.79
C GLY A 92 -1.22 -7.65 0.68
N LEU A 93 -1.95 -7.31 -0.38
CA LEU A 93 -1.45 -6.66 -1.57
C LEU A 93 -2.20 -5.35 -1.82
N LEU A 94 -1.45 -4.24 -1.96
CA LEU A 94 -1.96 -2.93 -2.36
C LEU A 94 -1.44 -2.58 -3.76
N ARG A 95 -2.35 -2.46 -4.73
CA ARG A 95 -2.05 -2.06 -6.10
C ARG A 95 -2.32 -0.57 -6.27
N ILE A 96 -1.28 0.18 -6.64
CA ILE A 96 -1.32 1.64 -6.73
C ILE A 96 -1.07 2.06 -8.17
N ALA A 97 -1.98 2.82 -8.77
CA ALA A 97 -1.76 3.44 -10.08
C ALA A 97 -1.16 4.83 -9.92
N LEU A 98 -0.12 5.13 -10.70
CA LEU A 98 0.52 6.44 -10.80
C LEU A 98 0.55 6.91 -12.23
N THR A 99 0.51 8.24 -12.44
CA THR A 99 0.95 8.79 -13.74
C THR A 99 2.47 8.97 -13.75
N PRO A 100 3.14 8.92 -14.93
CA PRO A 100 4.57 9.21 -15.03
C PRO A 100 4.96 10.55 -14.38
N SER A 101 4.12 11.57 -14.50
CA SER A 101 4.38 12.88 -13.92
C SER A 101 4.16 12.95 -12.41
N SER A 102 3.29 12.11 -11.84
CA SER A 102 3.08 12.08 -10.38
C SER A 102 4.23 11.40 -9.64
N ALA A 103 5.03 10.57 -10.32
CA ALA A 103 6.23 9.97 -9.74
C ALA A 103 7.28 11.01 -9.30
N TYR A 104 7.27 12.21 -9.91
CA TYR A 104 8.17 13.31 -9.53
C TYR A 104 7.60 14.19 -8.38
N ALA A 105 6.29 14.13 -8.13
CA ALA A 105 5.65 14.77 -6.99
C ALA A 105 5.98 14.02 -5.69
N GLY A 106 5.55 14.50 -4.54
CA GLY A 106 5.85 13.94 -3.23
C GLY A 106 5.37 12.51 -2.96
N VAL A 107 4.96 11.76 -4.00
CA VAL A 107 4.42 10.40 -3.92
C VAL A 107 5.39 9.42 -3.26
N SER A 108 6.69 9.53 -3.54
CA SER A 108 7.72 8.68 -2.93
C SER A 108 7.69 8.74 -1.40
N ARG A 109 7.44 9.92 -0.83
CA ARG A 109 7.31 10.10 0.61
C ARG A 109 6.08 9.36 1.17
N HIS A 110 4.94 9.44 0.47
CA HIS A 110 3.72 8.75 0.89
C HIS A 110 3.90 7.24 0.85
N LEU A 111 4.51 6.72 -0.23
CA LEU A 111 4.82 5.28 -0.35
C LEU A 111 5.79 4.83 0.75
N TYR A 112 6.81 5.63 1.03
CA TYR A 112 7.77 5.34 2.10
C TYR A 112 7.08 5.28 3.47
N CYS A 113 6.30 6.30 3.83
CA CYS A 113 5.57 6.33 5.10
C CYS A 113 4.59 5.15 5.23
N PHE A 114 3.87 4.82 4.15
CA PHE A 114 2.98 3.67 4.13
C PHE A 114 3.74 2.36 4.37
N ARG A 115 4.86 2.15 3.69
CA ARG A 115 5.70 0.95 3.87
C ARG A 115 6.24 0.81 5.28
N GLN A 116 6.56 1.95 5.95
CA GLN A 116 6.99 1.92 7.35
C GLN A 116 5.84 1.56 8.31
N ALA A 117 4.64 2.06 8.03
CA ALA A 117 3.47 1.81 8.85
C ALA A 117 2.90 0.39 8.67
N TYR A 118 3.01 -0.17 7.45
CA TYR A 118 2.46 -1.46 7.06
C TYR A 118 3.51 -2.34 6.37
N PRO A 119 4.53 -2.82 7.09
CA PRO A 119 5.68 -3.54 6.50
C PRO A 119 5.32 -4.88 5.89
N GLN A 120 4.18 -5.46 6.27
CA GLN A 120 3.69 -6.76 5.76
C GLN A 120 2.68 -6.61 4.60
N VAL A 121 2.44 -5.39 4.13
CA VAL A 121 1.63 -5.15 2.92
C VAL A 121 2.57 -5.04 1.73
N ASP A 122 2.41 -5.94 0.77
CA ASP A 122 3.08 -5.85 -0.52
C ASP A 122 2.49 -4.71 -1.34
N MET A 123 3.36 -3.84 -1.88
CA MET A 123 2.93 -2.76 -2.76
C MET A 123 3.33 -3.04 -4.20
N GLN A 124 2.35 -2.96 -5.10
CA GLN A 124 2.58 -2.98 -6.54
C GLN A 124 2.23 -1.63 -7.14
N VAL A 125 3.18 -1.03 -7.84
CA VAL A 125 3.01 0.26 -8.50
C VAL A 125 2.84 0.04 -10.00
N HIS A 126 1.72 0.54 -10.54
CA HIS A 126 1.36 0.46 -11.95
C HIS A 126 1.40 1.85 -12.58
N GLU A 127 2.19 2.02 -13.62
CA GLU A 127 2.22 3.27 -14.36
C GLU A 127 1.15 3.25 -15.45
N MET A 128 0.26 4.25 -15.45
CA MET A 128 -0.79 4.41 -16.46
C MET A 128 -1.25 5.86 -16.59
N ASN A 129 -1.96 6.19 -17.67
CA ASN A 129 -2.54 7.52 -17.83
C ASN A 129 -3.75 7.72 -16.89
N SER A 130 -4.00 8.97 -16.47
CA SER A 130 -5.16 9.29 -15.64
C SER A 130 -6.50 8.92 -16.29
N SER A 131 -6.58 8.87 -17.63
CA SER A 131 -7.77 8.45 -18.38
C SER A 131 -8.14 6.98 -18.18
N ASP A 132 -7.14 6.14 -17.91
CA ASP A 132 -7.31 4.69 -17.84
C ASP A 132 -7.55 4.20 -16.40
N MET A 133 -7.22 5.06 -15.41
CA MET A 133 -7.31 4.72 -13.99
C MET A 133 -8.75 4.45 -13.50
N PRO A 134 -9.80 5.17 -13.93
CA PRO A 134 -11.17 4.85 -13.52
C PRO A 134 -11.57 3.43 -13.90
N ALA A 135 -11.32 3.00 -15.13
CA ALA A 135 -11.60 1.63 -15.55
C ALA A 135 -10.80 0.62 -14.73
N ALA A 136 -9.51 0.88 -14.49
CA ALA A 136 -8.66 0.02 -13.67
C ALA A 136 -9.15 -0.12 -12.22
N LEU A 137 -9.72 0.94 -11.62
CA LEU A 137 -10.36 0.91 -10.29
C LEU A 137 -11.65 0.09 -10.30
N TYR A 138 -12.55 0.32 -11.28
CA TYR A 138 -13.79 -0.44 -11.38
C TYR A 138 -13.56 -1.93 -11.62
N GLU A 139 -12.57 -2.27 -12.43
CA GLU A 139 -12.18 -3.65 -12.71
C GLU A 139 -11.31 -4.27 -11.59
N ARG A 140 -11.04 -3.52 -10.51
CA ARG A 140 -10.19 -3.95 -9.40
C ARG A 140 -8.79 -4.40 -9.82
N ARG A 141 -8.29 -3.86 -10.92
CA ARG A 141 -6.87 -4.04 -11.33
C ARG A 141 -5.93 -3.23 -10.47
N VAL A 142 -6.43 -2.12 -9.91
CA VAL A 142 -5.75 -1.31 -8.89
C VAL A 142 -6.73 -0.95 -7.77
N ASP A 143 -6.19 -0.73 -6.57
CA ASP A 143 -6.97 -0.44 -5.37
C ASP A 143 -7.00 1.08 -5.10
N VAL A 144 -5.93 1.79 -5.47
CA VAL A 144 -5.77 3.24 -5.32
C VAL A 144 -5.15 3.82 -6.58
N ALA A 145 -5.60 5.02 -6.97
CA ALA A 145 -5.06 5.73 -8.11
C ALA A 145 -4.72 7.19 -7.76
N LEU A 146 -3.49 7.61 -8.06
CA LEU A 146 -3.03 8.99 -7.95
C LEU A 146 -3.15 9.66 -9.31
N ILE A 147 -4.25 10.39 -9.48
CA ILE A 147 -4.62 11.01 -10.76
C ILE A 147 -4.27 12.51 -10.78
N ARG A 148 -4.05 13.03 -11.98
CA ARG A 148 -4.14 14.47 -12.24
C ARG A 148 -5.61 14.81 -12.54
N PRO A 149 -6.22 15.83 -11.88
CA PRO A 149 -7.65 16.11 -12.00
C PRO A 149 -7.96 16.73 -13.37
N SER A 150 -8.30 15.92 -14.35
CA SER A 150 -8.63 16.38 -15.71
C SER A 150 -10.12 16.31 -16.04
N PHE A 151 -10.90 15.56 -15.26
CA PHE A 151 -12.35 15.38 -15.44
C PHE A 151 -12.99 14.85 -14.16
N ALA A 152 -14.27 15.10 -13.98
CA ALA A 152 -15.06 14.47 -12.93
C ALA A 152 -15.31 13.00 -13.32
N VAL A 153 -15.13 12.11 -12.36
CA VAL A 153 -15.46 10.71 -12.52
C VAL A 153 -16.62 10.42 -11.57
N PRO A 154 -17.82 10.13 -12.09
CA PRO A 154 -18.94 9.71 -11.26
C PRO A 154 -18.51 8.52 -10.38
N ASP A 155 -19.07 8.41 -9.19
CA ASP A 155 -18.87 7.30 -8.24
C ASP A 155 -17.45 7.15 -7.64
N LEU A 156 -16.51 7.97 -8.06
CA LEU A 156 -15.20 8.07 -7.40
C LEU A 156 -15.12 9.35 -6.57
N ASN A 157 -14.65 9.23 -5.34
CA ASN A 157 -14.51 10.36 -4.42
C ASN A 157 -13.02 10.76 -4.30
N PRO A 158 -12.50 11.61 -5.19
CA PRO A 158 -11.11 12.01 -5.18
C PRO A 158 -10.82 12.91 -3.99
N ARG A 159 -9.67 12.70 -3.35
CA ARG A 159 -9.14 13.58 -2.31
C ARG A 159 -7.89 14.27 -2.81
N LEU A 160 -7.76 15.56 -2.52
CA LEU A 160 -6.54 16.31 -2.81
C LEU A 160 -5.42 15.76 -1.92
N VAL A 161 -4.36 15.23 -2.54
CA VAL A 161 -3.17 14.75 -1.85
C VAL A 161 -2.08 15.82 -1.86
N GLU A 162 -1.86 16.47 -3.00
CA GLU A 162 -0.81 17.47 -3.18
C GLU A 162 -1.21 18.51 -4.23
N SER A 163 -0.76 19.74 -4.03
CA SER A 163 -0.89 20.84 -4.99
C SER A 163 0.47 21.49 -5.18
N GLU A 164 0.83 21.77 -6.42
CA GLU A 164 2.12 22.37 -6.77
C GLU A 164 1.96 23.48 -7.80
N PRO A 165 2.76 24.55 -7.74
CA PRO A 165 2.77 25.59 -8.76
C PRO A 165 3.49 25.12 -10.03
N MET A 166 3.26 25.82 -11.14
CA MET A 166 4.09 25.71 -12.33
C MET A 166 5.33 26.59 -12.19
N ARG A 167 6.42 26.18 -12.82
CA ARG A 167 7.69 26.89 -12.90
C ARG A 167 8.07 27.08 -14.35
N PHE A 168 8.63 28.25 -14.66
CA PHE A 168 9.22 28.50 -15.97
C PHE A 168 10.63 27.92 -15.99
N VAL A 169 10.91 27.01 -16.90
CA VAL A 169 12.21 26.33 -16.99
C VAL A 169 12.91 26.68 -18.29
N LEU A 170 14.18 26.99 -18.18
CA LEU A 170 15.08 27.31 -19.30
C LEU A 170 16.50 26.84 -18.98
N ARG A 171 17.37 26.91 -19.97
CA ARG A 171 18.81 26.65 -19.75
C ARG A 171 19.40 27.64 -18.76
N ARG A 172 20.35 27.20 -17.95
CA ARG A 172 21.03 28.06 -16.97
C ARG A 172 21.86 29.17 -17.64
N ASP A 173 22.44 28.89 -18.81
CA ASP A 173 23.23 29.82 -19.62
C ASP A 173 22.39 30.75 -20.51
N ASP A 174 21.07 30.61 -20.49
CA ASP A 174 20.16 31.48 -21.24
C ASP A 174 20.13 32.88 -20.58
N PRO A 175 20.34 33.98 -21.34
CA PRO A 175 20.31 35.33 -20.80
C PRO A 175 19.02 35.71 -20.08
N ARG A 176 17.89 35.07 -20.47
CA ARG A 176 16.59 35.26 -19.84
C ARG A 176 16.55 34.76 -18.39
N ALA A 177 17.43 33.84 -18.00
CA ALA A 177 17.54 33.37 -16.63
C ALA A 177 17.93 34.53 -15.68
N ALA A 178 18.91 35.34 -16.05
CA ALA A 178 19.30 36.51 -15.28
C ALA A 178 18.25 37.59 -15.32
N LEU A 179 17.63 37.83 -16.49
CA LEU A 179 16.58 38.86 -16.66
C LEU A 179 15.36 38.59 -15.75
N HIS A 180 15.00 37.36 -15.54
CA HIS A 180 13.83 36.93 -14.75
C HIS A 180 14.18 36.27 -13.41
N ALA A 181 15.36 36.55 -12.85
CA ALA A 181 15.83 35.91 -11.60
C ALA A 181 14.85 36.09 -10.42
N GLN A 182 14.09 37.21 -10.42
CA GLN A 182 13.05 37.47 -9.39
C GLN A 182 11.70 36.82 -9.68
N GLY A 183 11.60 36.10 -10.80
CA GLY A 183 10.38 35.51 -11.30
C GLY A 183 9.82 36.24 -12.51
N LEU A 184 8.79 35.68 -13.13
CA LEU A 184 8.13 36.28 -14.28
C LEU A 184 6.64 36.07 -14.22
N THR A 185 5.92 37.04 -14.76
CA THR A 185 4.47 36.94 -14.93
C THR A 185 4.11 35.94 -16.03
N LEU A 186 2.90 35.42 -15.97
CA LEU A 186 2.39 34.50 -16.98
C LEU A 186 2.41 35.14 -18.41
N ALA A 187 2.12 36.44 -18.51
CA ALA A 187 2.19 37.17 -19.78
C ALA A 187 3.62 37.22 -20.32
N GLN A 188 4.61 37.46 -19.46
CA GLN A 188 6.02 37.42 -19.85
C GLN A 188 6.44 36.01 -20.28
N ALA A 189 6.02 34.96 -19.55
CA ALA A 189 6.31 33.57 -19.93
C ALA A 189 5.76 33.26 -21.33
N PHE A 190 4.54 33.72 -21.63
CA PHE A 190 3.86 33.49 -22.91
C PHE A 190 4.27 34.44 -24.05
N SER A 191 5.11 35.42 -23.77
CA SER A 191 5.74 36.21 -24.85
C SER A 191 6.88 35.47 -25.56
N TYR A 192 7.35 34.35 -25.00
CA TYR A 192 8.38 33.51 -25.58
C TYR A 192 7.80 32.34 -26.38
N GLU A 193 8.60 31.80 -27.31
CA GLU A 193 8.35 30.49 -27.89
C GLU A 193 8.53 29.43 -26.80
N LEU A 194 7.63 28.44 -26.75
CA LEU A 194 7.61 27.44 -25.66
C LEU A 194 7.52 26.02 -26.22
N VAL A 195 8.11 25.09 -25.49
CA VAL A 195 7.78 23.67 -25.60
C VAL A 195 6.46 23.42 -24.85
N SER A 196 5.52 22.74 -25.49
CA SER A 196 4.20 22.40 -24.98
C SER A 196 4.06 20.92 -24.63
N TYR A 197 2.87 20.55 -24.22
CA TYR A 197 2.51 19.19 -23.82
C TYR A 197 1.64 18.51 -24.87
N SER A 198 1.94 17.25 -25.16
CA SER A 198 1.16 16.43 -26.07
C SER A 198 -0.31 16.35 -25.66
N ARG A 199 -1.20 16.71 -26.58
CA ARG A 199 -2.65 16.66 -26.40
C ARG A 199 -3.15 15.25 -26.05
N GLN A 200 -2.55 14.23 -26.64
CA GLN A 200 -2.97 12.83 -26.46
C GLN A 200 -2.35 12.20 -25.21
N LYS A 201 -1.03 12.34 -25.03
CA LYS A 201 -0.24 11.60 -24.04
C LYS A 201 0.00 12.38 -22.73
N SER A 202 -0.18 13.71 -22.72
CA SER A 202 -0.05 14.61 -21.56
C SER A 202 -1.26 15.52 -21.40
N ARG A 203 -2.45 14.97 -21.58
CA ARG A 203 -3.72 15.70 -21.65
C ARG A 203 -3.93 16.67 -20.48
N TYR A 204 -3.61 16.28 -19.26
CA TYR A 204 -3.74 17.14 -18.10
C TYR A 204 -2.94 18.43 -18.25
N PHE A 205 -1.63 18.32 -18.54
CA PHE A 205 -0.77 19.49 -18.67
C PHE A 205 -1.10 20.32 -19.92
N HIS A 206 -1.50 19.68 -21.00
CA HIS A 206 -2.01 20.37 -22.18
C HIS A 206 -3.22 21.25 -21.82
N LEU A 207 -4.25 20.69 -21.16
CA LEU A 207 -5.43 21.44 -20.73
C LEU A 207 -5.11 22.51 -19.69
N LEU A 208 -4.18 22.24 -18.76
CA LEU A 208 -3.74 23.21 -17.77
C LEU A 208 -3.11 24.42 -18.47
N LEU A 209 -2.21 24.18 -19.42
CA LEU A 209 -1.57 25.23 -20.20
C LEU A 209 -2.59 26.03 -21.01
N GLN A 210 -3.58 25.40 -21.63
CA GLN A 210 -4.68 26.08 -22.34
C GLN A 210 -5.50 27.00 -21.40
N ARG A 211 -5.80 26.56 -20.18
CA ARG A 211 -6.48 27.39 -19.17
C ARG A 211 -5.63 28.61 -18.75
N MET A 212 -4.32 28.43 -18.62
CA MET A 212 -3.40 29.53 -18.31
C MET A 212 -3.35 30.55 -19.46
N LEU A 213 -3.33 30.08 -20.71
CA LEU A 213 -3.42 30.93 -21.90
C LEU A 213 -4.71 31.79 -21.94
N GLN A 214 -5.85 31.12 -21.71
CA GLN A 214 -7.14 31.84 -21.67
C GLN A 214 -7.17 32.95 -20.61
N ARG A 215 -6.52 32.71 -19.46
CA ARG A 215 -6.44 33.71 -18.37
C ARG A 215 -5.46 34.85 -18.67
N SER A 216 -4.39 34.59 -19.40
CA SER A 216 -3.38 35.58 -19.74
C SER A 216 -3.76 36.45 -20.93
N GLY A 217 -4.67 36.01 -21.78
CA GLY A 217 -5.00 36.66 -23.05
C GLY A 217 -3.86 36.58 -24.09
N CYS A 218 -2.80 35.82 -23.82
CA CYS A 218 -1.63 35.70 -24.69
C CYS A 218 -1.78 34.53 -25.65
N LEU A 219 -1.10 34.60 -26.80
CA LEU A 219 -1.03 33.52 -27.80
C LEU A 219 0.44 33.19 -28.09
N PRO A 220 1.12 32.41 -27.24
CA PRO A 220 2.51 32.02 -27.48
C PRO A 220 2.61 31.10 -28.70
N ARG A 221 3.79 31.12 -29.33
CA ARG A 221 4.15 30.09 -30.32
C ARG A 221 4.67 28.84 -29.61
N PHE A 222 4.04 27.70 -29.87
CA PHE A 222 4.57 26.42 -29.45
C PHE A 222 5.42 25.82 -30.56
N VAL A 223 6.70 25.58 -30.26
CA VAL A 223 7.66 25.05 -31.23
C VAL A 223 7.63 23.52 -31.32
N GLN A 224 7.26 22.87 -30.22
CA GLN A 224 7.13 21.40 -30.17
C GLN A 224 6.22 20.96 -29.01
N GLU A 225 5.56 19.83 -29.17
CA GLU A 225 4.80 19.16 -28.12
C GLU A 225 5.46 17.86 -27.67
N SER A 226 5.47 17.58 -26.34
CA SER A 226 6.08 16.36 -25.83
C SER A 226 5.48 15.90 -24.49
N LEU A 227 6.04 14.82 -23.95
CA LEU A 227 5.74 14.31 -22.60
C LEU A 227 6.58 15.07 -21.57
N VAL A 228 6.12 15.11 -20.30
CA VAL A 228 6.81 15.82 -19.21
C VAL A 228 8.32 15.53 -19.14
N PRO A 229 8.81 14.28 -19.13
CA PRO A 229 10.25 14.01 -19.08
C PRO A 229 11.01 14.55 -20.30
N THR A 230 10.41 14.41 -21.50
CA THR A 230 11.01 14.85 -22.76
C THR A 230 11.01 16.37 -22.89
N VAL A 231 10.03 17.07 -22.31
CA VAL A 231 10.01 18.54 -22.24
C VAL A 231 11.32 19.07 -21.66
N LEU A 232 11.80 18.50 -20.53
CA LEU A 232 13.08 18.91 -19.93
C LEU A 232 14.27 18.68 -20.88
N THR A 233 14.25 17.58 -21.61
CA THR A 233 15.31 17.28 -22.61
C THR A 233 15.33 18.33 -23.74
N LEU A 234 14.15 18.75 -24.21
CA LEU A 234 14.04 19.76 -25.26
C LEU A 234 14.50 21.14 -24.76
N VAL A 235 14.17 21.49 -23.51
CA VAL A 235 14.65 22.73 -22.88
C VAL A 235 16.18 22.69 -22.74
N GLU A 236 16.73 21.58 -22.27
CA GLU A 236 18.18 21.39 -22.09
C GLU A 236 18.92 21.43 -23.43
N ALA A 237 18.32 20.90 -24.49
CA ALA A 237 18.83 20.99 -25.86
C ALA A 237 18.73 22.41 -26.46
N GLY A 238 18.16 23.39 -25.75
CA GLY A 238 18.04 24.77 -26.19
C GLY A 238 16.95 25.00 -27.23
N ILE A 239 15.99 24.09 -27.38
CA ILE A 239 14.91 24.23 -28.37
C ILE A 239 14.00 25.42 -27.98
N ALA A 240 13.44 25.44 -26.77
CA ALA A 240 12.73 26.55 -26.18
C ALA A 240 12.49 26.29 -24.67
N PRO A 241 12.18 27.33 -23.87
CA PRO A 241 11.69 27.20 -22.50
C PRO A 241 10.37 26.45 -22.41
N ALA A 242 9.98 26.09 -21.18
CA ALA A 242 8.69 25.46 -20.90
C ALA A 242 8.14 25.88 -19.54
N LEU A 243 6.84 25.66 -19.34
CA LEU A 243 6.20 25.70 -18.01
C LEU A 243 6.07 24.28 -17.51
N VAL A 244 6.65 23.96 -16.35
CA VAL A 244 6.67 22.62 -15.77
C VAL A 244 6.22 22.62 -14.30
N PRO A 245 5.70 21.49 -13.76
CA PRO A 245 5.38 21.42 -12.33
C PRO A 245 6.63 21.61 -11.45
N ALA A 246 6.44 22.24 -10.30
CA ALA A 246 7.53 22.56 -9.37
C ALA A 246 8.27 21.32 -8.86
N SER A 247 7.65 20.16 -8.84
CA SER A 247 8.27 18.90 -8.47
C SER A 247 9.47 18.52 -9.35
N LEU A 248 9.51 19.02 -10.59
CA LEU A 248 10.63 18.82 -11.51
C LEU A 248 11.85 19.73 -11.23
N ALA A 249 11.69 20.77 -10.39
CA ALA A 249 12.75 21.75 -10.14
C ALA A 249 14.02 21.18 -9.48
N ARG A 250 13.98 19.93 -9.05
CA ARG A 250 15.13 19.20 -8.51
C ARG A 250 15.92 18.41 -9.55
N LEU A 251 15.40 18.37 -10.79
CA LEU A 251 16.01 17.59 -11.86
C LEU A 251 16.89 18.49 -12.73
N ARG A 252 18.03 17.96 -13.18
CA ARG A 252 18.96 18.61 -14.13
C ARG A 252 19.36 20.04 -13.71
N THR A 253 19.53 20.25 -12.41
CA THR A 253 19.87 21.57 -11.85
C THR A 253 21.23 22.11 -12.29
N ASP A 254 22.08 21.25 -12.83
CA ASP A 254 23.38 21.65 -13.40
C ASP A 254 23.21 22.46 -14.70
N THR A 255 22.24 22.11 -15.52
CA THR A 255 22.00 22.67 -16.85
C THR A 255 20.75 23.53 -16.95
N LEU A 256 19.76 23.32 -16.07
CA LEU A 256 18.48 24.02 -16.07
C LEU A 256 18.30 24.94 -14.85
N VAL A 257 17.51 25.99 -15.02
CA VAL A 257 17.01 26.84 -13.95
C VAL A 257 15.48 26.92 -14.00
N TYR A 258 14.86 26.97 -12.83
CA TYR A 258 13.40 26.96 -12.65
C TYR A 258 12.96 28.24 -11.94
N LEU A 259 12.36 29.14 -12.68
CA LEU A 259 11.93 30.45 -12.20
C LEU A 259 10.49 30.38 -11.66
N PRO A 260 10.18 31.12 -10.58
CA PRO A 260 8.84 31.19 -10.01
C PRO A 260 7.84 31.97 -10.90
#